data_e1648779824b851480bc21f9e66ebe51
#
_entry.id   e1648779824b851480bc21f9e66ebe51
#
_cell.length_a   1.000
_cell.length_b   1.000
_cell.length_c   1.000
_cell.angle_alpha   90.00
_cell.angle_beta   90.00
_cell.angle_gamma   90.00
#
_symmetry.space_group_name_H-M   'P 1'
#
loop_
_entity.id
_entity.type
_entity.pdbx_description
1 polymer ?
#
loop_
_entity_poly.entity_id
_entity_poly.type
_entity_poly.pdbx_seq_one_letter_code
_entity_poly.pdbx_strand_id
1 'polypeptide(L)'
;EAGNLPCERDAGRRGTGDRIGLRYRDSSDLAIFGQAGPRHGSAPVGGASDFLPWFLTAEDAMWNCISCEMWSAYKMKAKNLVSRVVPVLKDEKGNWVRNPQVITDAYVNNGEIVYGEYKAGDEFKNARAWVNEKLKNNDYDFSLLDAEVDRVVWTFANLFPGCLMMSIDGVRNKKKFFWDQIKNPNRHWLAANMMGEAFLGF
;
A
#
# COMPACT_ATOMS: atom_id res chain seq x y z
N GLU A 1 15.29 -12.99 9.59
CA GLU A 1 14.00 -13.64 9.29
C GLU A 1 12.89 -12.64 9.64
N ALA A 2 12.34 -11.98 8.64
CA ALA A 2 11.19 -11.12 8.79
C ALA A 2 9.96 -12.01 8.97
N GLY A 3 9.42 -12.05 10.19
CA GLY A 3 8.22 -12.81 10.49
C GLY A 3 7.06 -12.32 9.60
N ASN A 4 6.44 -13.23 8.88
CA ASN A 4 5.31 -12.99 8.01
C ASN A 4 4.13 -12.41 8.80
N LEU A 5 3.90 -11.12 8.68
CA LEU A 5 2.70 -10.45 9.16
C LEU A 5 1.46 -10.98 8.39
N PRO A 6 0.30 -11.16 9.02
CA PRO A 6 -0.92 -11.57 8.31
C PRO A 6 -1.25 -10.70 7.09
N CYS A 7 -0.90 -9.41 7.12
CA CYS A 7 -1.03 -8.51 5.99
C CYS A 7 -0.02 -8.77 4.86
N GLU A 8 1.17 -9.30 5.16
CA GLU A 8 2.15 -9.68 4.12
C GLU A 8 1.70 -10.89 3.32
N ARG A 9 1.02 -11.86 3.93
CA ARG A 9 0.48 -13.02 3.20
C ARG A 9 -0.58 -12.63 2.17
N ASP A 10 -1.38 -11.60 2.44
CA ASP A 10 -2.37 -11.10 1.49
C ASP A 10 -1.78 -10.09 0.50
N ALA A 11 -0.79 -9.30 0.90
CA ALA A 11 -0.09 -8.38 0.01
C ALA A 11 0.88 -9.09 -0.94
N GLY A 12 1.55 -10.16 -0.49
CA GLY A 12 2.47 -10.95 -1.30
C GLY A 12 1.80 -11.89 -2.30
N ARG A 13 0.53 -12.29 -2.09
CA ARG A 13 -0.22 -13.16 -3.01
C ARG A 13 -0.93 -12.42 -4.13
N ARG A 14 -1.22 -11.13 -3.96
CA ARG A 14 -1.76 -10.28 -5.02
C ARG A 14 -0.87 -9.06 -5.12
N GLY A 15 -0.09 -9.00 -6.16
CA GLY A 15 0.87 -7.91 -6.37
C GLY A 15 0.21 -6.54 -6.16
N THR A 16 1.00 -5.57 -5.74
CA THR A 16 0.56 -4.18 -5.50
C THR A 16 -0.23 -3.61 -6.69
N GLY A 17 0.05 -4.11 -7.90
CA GLY A 17 -0.64 -3.72 -9.13
C GLY A 17 -2.15 -3.97 -9.11
N ASP A 18 -2.61 -5.14 -8.63
CA ASP A 18 -4.04 -5.47 -8.58
C ASP A 18 -4.81 -4.56 -7.62
N ARG A 19 -4.17 -4.14 -6.54
CA ARG A 19 -4.76 -3.25 -5.53
C ARG A 19 -4.80 -1.78 -5.99
N ILE A 20 -3.88 -1.36 -6.83
CA ILE A 20 -3.81 0.02 -7.33
C ILE A 20 -4.99 0.34 -8.28
N GLY A 21 -5.57 -0.67 -8.92
CA GLY A 21 -6.76 -0.52 -9.77
C GLY A 21 -8.07 -0.20 -9.01
N LEU A 22 -8.13 -0.47 -7.70
CA LEU A 22 -9.31 -0.20 -6.87
C LEU A 22 -9.28 1.25 -6.36
N ARG A 23 -10.44 1.91 -6.31
CA ARG A 23 -10.54 3.34 -5.98
C ARG A 23 -10.64 3.66 -4.52
N TYR A 24 -11.27 2.76 -3.74
CA TYR A 24 -11.39 2.89 -2.31
C TYR A 24 -10.57 1.78 -1.67
N ARG A 25 -9.62 2.17 -0.86
CA ARG A 25 -8.69 1.25 -0.21
C ARG A 25 -8.55 1.66 1.23
N ASP A 26 -9.22 0.90 2.07
CA ASP A 26 -9.03 1.00 3.49
C ASP A 26 -7.94 0.01 3.91
N SER A 27 -7.11 0.40 4.83
CA SER A 27 -5.92 -0.34 5.22
C SER A 27 -5.73 -0.34 6.72
N SER A 28 -5.25 -1.45 7.25
CA SER A 28 -4.68 -1.44 8.59
C SER A 28 -3.43 -0.56 8.62
N ASP A 29 -3.15 0.03 9.76
CA ASP A 29 -1.98 0.88 9.97
C ASP A 29 -0.65 0.12 10.04
N LEU A 30 -0.70 -1.21 10.12
CA LEU A 30 0.46 -2.08 10.03
C LEU A 30 0.82 -2.47 8.58
N ALA A 31 -0.02 -2.13 7.60
CA ALA A 31 0.25 -2.49 6.21
C ALA A 31 1.47 -1.76 5.66
N ILE A 32 2.24 -2.49 4.88
CA ILE A 32 3.47 -2.03 4.22
C ILE A 32 3.27 -2.13 2.72
N PHE A 33 3.73 -1.12 2.00
CA PHE A 33 3.61 -1.01 0.55
C PHE A 33 4.96 -0.70 -0.08
N GLY A 34 5.30 -1.39 -1.14
CA GLY A 34 6.54 -1.17 -1.89
C GLY A 34 6.68 -2.09 -3.07
N GLN A 35 7.75 -1.90 -3.81
CA GLN A 35 8.12 -2.72 -4.95
C GLN A 35 9.40 -3.49 -4.61
N ALA A 36 9.43 -4.77 -4.92
CA ALA A 36 10.61 -5.60 -4.66
C ALA A 36 11.41 -5.93 -5.94
N GLY A 37 10.78 -5.73 -7.12
CA GLY A 37 11.33 -6.14 -8.40
C GLY A 37 12.80 -5.78 -8.62
N PRO A 38 13.23 -4.51 -8.51
CA PRO A 38 14.62 -4.13 -8.77
C PRO A 38 15.65 -4.77 -7.84
N ARG A 39 15.26 -5.20 -6.64
CA ARG A 39 16.16 -5.94 -5.72
C ARG A 39 16.40 -7.39 -6.16
N HIS A 40 15.54 -7.91 -7.00
CA HIS A 40 15.56 -9.31 -7.43
C HIS A 40 15.77 -9.44 -8.95
N GLY A 41 16.40 -8.44 -9.58
CA GLY A 41 16.66 -8.47 -11.02
C GLY A 41 15.41 -8.34 -11.90
N SER A 42 14.30 -7.83 -11.36
CA SER A 42 13.05 -7.65 -12.08
C SER A 42 12.61 -6.18 -12.09
N ALA A 43 11.53 -5.88 -12.78
CA ALA A 43 10.92 -4.56 -12.82
C ALA A 43 9.47 -4.61 -12.29
N PRO A 44 8.90 -3.48 -11.81
CA PRO A 44 7.55 -3.43 -11.26
C PRO A 44 6.47 -3.45 -12.36
N VAL A 45 6.54 -4.42 -13.28
CA VAL A 45 5.70 -4.55 -14.48
C VAL A 45 4.36 -5.26 -14.26
N GLY A 46 4.06 -5.69 -13.03
CA GLY A 46 2.78 -6.28 -12.66
C GLY A 46 1.67 -5.25 -12.39
N GLY A 47 1.73 -4.08 -13.02
CA GLY A 47 0.75 -3.00 -12.90
C GLY A 47 1.21 -1.80 -12.08
N ALA A 48 2.29 -1.88 -11.29
CA ALA A 48 2.74 -0.75 -10.48
C ALA A 48 3.25 0.40 -11.35
N SER A 49 4.11 0.14 -12.31
CA SER A 49 4.59 1.14 -13.28
C SER A 49 3.48 1.73 -14.13
N ASP A 50 2.36 1.00 -14.31
CA ASP A 50 1.23 1.46 -15.11
C ASP A 50 0.32 2.39 -14.30
N PHE A 51 0.09 2.09 -13.01
CA PHE A 51 -0.93 2.77 -12.22
C PHE A 51 -0.39 3.82 -11.26
N LEU A 52 0.82 3.64 -10.70
CA LEU A 52 1.36 4.59 -9.73
C LEU A 52 1.44 6.02 -10.27
N PRO A 53 1.87 6.26 -11.53
CA PRO A 53 1.90 7.63 -12.09
C PRO A 53 0.55 8.33 -12.19
N TRP A 54 -0.56 7.59 -12.05
CA TRP A 54 -1.91 8.15 -12.05
C TRP A 54 -2.37 8.68 -10.69
N PHE A 55 -1.73 8.24 -9.62
CA PHE A 55 -2.11 8.56 -8.25
C PHE A 55 -1.06 9.41 -7.56
N LEU A 56 0.20 9.23 -7.93
CA LEU A 56 1.37 9.87 -7.35
C LEU A 56 1.89 10.97 -8.28
N THR A 57 2.74 11.82 -7.74
CA THR A 57 3.63 12.63 -8.58
C THR A 57 4.55 11.71 -9.41
N ALA A 58 5.06 12.21 -10.53
CA ALA A 58 5.99 11.43 -11.34
C ALA A 58 7.25 11.02 -10.54
N GLU A 59 7.73 11.91 -9.67
CA GLU A 59 8.86 11.68 -8.79
C GLU A 59 8.57 10.56 -7.78
N ASP A 60 7.47 10.66 -7.05
CA ASP A 60 7.06 9.63 -6.07
C ASP A 60 6.85 8.27 -6.72
N ALA A 61 6.21 8.23 -7.89
CA ALA A 61 5.99 6.99 -8.63
C ALA A 61 7.31 6.36 -9.07
N MET A 62 8.22 7.18 -9.62
CA MET A 62 9.55 6.74 -10.03
C MET A 62 10.34 6.22 -8.82
N TRP A 63 10.40 7.01 -7.74
CA TRP A 63 11.11 6.63 -6.53
C TRP A 63 10.60 5.30 -5.96
N ASN A 64 9.28 5.14 -5.80
CA ASN A 64 8.70 3.90 -5.28
C ASN A 64 9.04 2.68 -6.17
N CYS A 65 9.00 2.86 -7.50
CA CYS A 65 9.28 1.78 -8.44
C CYS A 65 10.75 1.34 -8.45
N ILE A 66 11.72 2.24 -8.24
CA ILE A 66 13.14 1.92 -8.42
C ILE A 66 13.91 1.74 -7.11
N SER A 67 13.54 2.45 -6.03
CA SER A 67 14.26 2.39 -4.75
C SER A 67 13.96 1.14 -3.94
N CYS A 68 12.84 0.49 -4.20
CA CYS A 68 12.29 -0.59 -3.36
C CYS A 68 12.07 -0.15 -1.91
N GLU A 69 11.87 1.14 -1.67
CA GLU A 69 11.53 1.66 -0.35
C GLU A 69 10.15 1.16 0.08
N MET A 70 10.07 0.67 1.31
CA MET A 70 8.81 0.24 1.89
C MET A 70 8.12 1.42 2.57
N TRP A 71 6.93 1.75 2.11
CA TRP A 71 6.12 2.84 2.64
C TRP A 71 5.08 2.33 3.63
N SER A 72 4.93 3.05 4.72
CA SER A 72 3.86 2.78 5.69
C SER A 72 2.47 3.10 5.11
N ALA A 73 1.42 2.55 5.71
CA ALA A 73 0.04 2.88 5.37
C ALA A 73 -0.25 4.39 5.49
N TYR A 74 0.36 5.07 6.46
CA TYR A 74 0.21 6.52 6.65
C TYR A 74 0.87 7.32 5.53
N LYS A 75 2.09 6.93 5.10
CA LYS A 75 2.76 7.53 3.93
C LYS A 75 1.92 7.32 2.67
N MET A 76 1.40 6.11 2.48
CA MET A 76 0.52 5.79 1.35
C MET A 76 -0.77 6.62 1.36
N LYS A 77 -1.34 6.90 2.54
CA LYS A 77 -2.49 7.80 2.67
C LYS A 77 -2.12 9.23 2.31
N ALA A 78 -1.00 9.74 2.79
CA ALA A 78 -0.51 11.09 2.46
C ALA A 78 -0.27 11.25 0.94
N LYS A 79 0.12 10.16 0.27
CA LYS A 79 0.32 10.10 -1.18
C LYS A 79 -0.94 9.70 -1.98
N ASN A 80 -2.12 9.68 -1.38
CA ASN A 80 -3.42 9.35 -2.00
C ASN A 80 -3.55 7.93 -2.58
N LEU A 81 -2.69 7.00 -2.15
CA LEU A 81 -2.79 5.61 -2.58
C LEU A 81 -3.71 4.76 -1.71
N VAL A 82 -3.97 5.20 -0.48
CA VAL A 82 -4.89 4.58 0.47
C VAL A 82 -5.93 5.61 0.88
N SER A 83 -7.19 5.20 0.94
CA SER A 83 -8.31 6.07 1.29
C SER A 83 -8.37 6.35 2.78
N ARG A 84 -8.22 5.30 3.59
CA ARG A 84 -8.22 5.38 5.04
C ARG A 84 -7.22 4.41 5.66
N VAL A 85 -6.73 4.79 6.83
CA VAL A 85 -5.85 3.97 7.65
C VAL A 85 -6.47 3.88 9.04
N VAL A 86 -6.64 2.68 9.54
CA VAL A 86 -7.21 2.42 10.86
C VAL A 86 -6.27 1.58 11.71
N PRO A 87 -6.16 1.87 13.01
CA PRO A 87 -5.35 1.08 13.92
C PRO A 87 -5.97 -0.30 14.13
N VAL A 88 -5.11 -1.28 14.34
CA VAL A 88 -5.50 -2.68 14.61
C VAL A 88 -4.92 -3.23 15.91
N LEU A 89 -4.11 -2.45 16.61
CA LEU A 89 -3.53 -2.81 17.90
C LEU A 89 -4.17 -2.02 19.03
N LYS A 90 -4.22 -2.63 20.21
CA LYS A 90 -4.70 -2.02 21.44
C LYS A 90 -3.63 -2.04 22.51
N ASP A 91 -3.65 -1.02 23.38
CA ASP A 91 -2.85 -1.00 24.60
C ASP A 91 -3.44 -1.95 25.67
N GLU A 92 -2.77 -2.05 26.82
CA GLU A 92 -3.22 -2.88 27.95
C GLU A 92 -4.55 -2.40 28.55
N LYS A 93 -4.95 -1.17 28.27
CA LYS A 93 -6.21 -0.57 28.73
C LYS A 93 -7.35 -0.75 27.71
N GLY A 94 -7.07 -1.38 26.55
CA GLY A 94 -8.02 -1.59 25.49
C GLY A 94 -8.20 -0.40 24.53
N ASN A 95 -7.38 0.66 24.64
CA ASN A 95 -7.44 1.80 23.73
C ASN A 95 -6.70 1.48 22.43
N TRP A 96 -7.25 1.95 21.31
CA TRP A 96 -6.60 1.84 20.02
C TRP A 96 -5.28 2.63 19.98
N VAL A 97 -4.22 1.97 19.52
CA VAL A 97 -2.89 2.58 19.40
C VAL A 97 -2.54 2.65 17.91
N ARG A 98 -2.22 3.84 17.43
CA ARG A 98 -1.66 4.01 16.08
C ARG A 98 -0.31 3.30 16.01
N ASN A 99 0.05 2.80 14.81
CA ASN A 99 1.31 2.09 14.61
C ASN A 99 2.50 2.86 15.22
N PRO A 100 3.08 2.39 16.33
CA PRO A 100 4.12 3.13 17.04
C PRO A 100 5.46 3.17 16.29
N GLN A 101 5.62 2.37 15.24
CA GLN A 101 6.81 2.37 14.38
C GLN A 101 6.87 3.57 13.44
N VAL A 102 5.74 4.28 13.28
CA VAL A 102 5.54 5.31 12.25
C VAL A 102 5.31 6.66 12.92
N ILE A 103 5.77 7.72 12.28
CA ILE A 103 5.51 9.11 12.64
C ILE A 103 4.08 9.45 12.19
N THR A 104 3.13 9.44 13.13
CA THR A 104 1.70 9.67 12.88
C THR A 104 1.24 11.09 13.20
N ASP A 105 2.06 11.87 13.90
CA ASP A 105 1.83 13.27 14.15
C ASP A 105 2.78 14.09 13.27
N ALA A 106 2.18 14.82 12.33
CA ALA A 106 2.95 15.58 11.35
C ALA A 106 3.75 16.71 12.02
N TYR A 107 5.00 16.86 11.60
CA TYR A 107 5.83 18.00 12.00
C TYR A 107 6.63 18.52 10.79
N VAL A 108 7.14 19.74 10.91
CA VAL A 108 7.97 20.34 9.87
C VAL A 108 9.44 20.18 10.24
N ASN A 109 10.21 19.64 9.29
CA ASN A 109 11.67 19.53 9.40
C ASN A 109 12.31 20.12 8.14
N ASN A 110 13.14 21.15 8.31
CA ASN A 110 13.81 21.84 7.19
C ASN A 110 12.88 22.30 6.06
N GLY A 111 11.64 22.70 6.41
CA GLY A 111 10.64 23.13 5.44
C GLY A 111 9.80 22.01 4.82
N GLU A 112 10.08 20.76 5.13
CA GLU A 112 9.33 19.59 4.66
C GLU A 112 8.42 19.04 5.76
N ILE A 113 7.24 18.57 5.35
CA ILE A 113 6.30 17.89 6.27
C ILE A 113 6.72 16.44 6.40
N VAL A 114 7.10 16.06 7.62
CA VAL A 114 7.39 14.66 7.97
C VAL A 114 6.12 14.01 8.52
N TYR A 115 5.63 13.01 7.81
CA TYR A 115 4.44 12.23 8.18
C TYR A 115 4.44 10.88 7.48
N GLY A 116 4.13 9.84 8.22
CA GLY A 116 4.05 8.48 7.67
C GLY A 116 5.40 7.80 7.45
N GLU A 117 6.49 8.46 7.79
CA GLU A 117 7.83 7.87 7.76
C GLU A 117 8.04 6.92 8.94
N TYR A 118 8.86 5.91 8.75
CA TYR A 118 9.28 5.07 9.88
C TYR A 118 10.21 5.86 10.80
N LYS A 119 10.05 5.67 12.10
CA LYS A 119 10.96 6.20 13.11
C LYS A 119 12.36 5.65 12.91
N ALA A 120 13.35 6.27 13.52
CA ALA A 120 14.74 5.86 13.40
C ALA A 120 15.31 5.34 14.73
N GLY A 121 16.45 4.64 14.66
CA GLY A 121 17.24 4.25 15.81
C GLY A 121 16.51 3.31 16.79
N ASP A 122 16.72 3.56 18.07
CA ASP A 122 16.19 2.69 19.13
C ASP A 122 14.68 2.87 19.33
N GLU A 123 14.13 4.04 18.98
CA GLU A 123 12.69 4.27 19.03
C GLU A 123 11.95 3.32 18.06
N PHE A 124 12.46 3.16 16.85
CA PHE A 124 11.91 2.19 15.90
C PHE A 124 12.07 0.75 16.39
N LYS A 125 13.25 0.38 16.92
CA LYS A 125 13.52 -0.98 17.40
C LYS A 125 12.56 -1.37 18.54
N ASN A 126 12.37 -0.48 19.51
CA ASN A 126 11.47 -0.71 20.63
C ASN A 126 10.02 -0.83 20.19
N ALA A 127 9.57 0.09 19.32
CA ALA A 127 8.24 0.04 18.75
C ALA A 127 8.00 -1.25 17.96
N ARG A 128 8.98 -1.68 17.16
CA ARG A 128 8.92 -2.92 16.39
C ARG A 128 8.88 -4.16 17.30
N ALA A 129 9.65 -4.18 18.38
CA ALA A 129 9.61 -5.26 19.33
C ALA A 129 8.21 -5.43 19.95
N TRP A 130 7.60 -4.31 20.37
CA TRP A 130 6.25 -4.30 20.92
C TRP A 130 5.21 -4.78 19.89
N VAL A 131 5.25 -4.28 18.67
CA VAL A 131 4.34 -4.71 17.59
C VAL A 131 4.50 -6.20 17.31
N ASN A 132 5.74 -6.70 17.22
CA ASN A 132 6.00 -8.12 16.97
C ASN A 132 5.49 -9.02 18.12
N GLU A 133 5.58 -8.57 19.36
CA GLU A 133 5.03 -9.28 20.51
C GLU A 133 3.50 -9.39 20.41
N LYS A 134 2.82 -8.27 20.14
CA LYS A 134 1.36 -8.23 19.90
C LYS A 134 0.94 -9.20 18.80
N LEU A 135 1.65 -9.20 17.67
CA LEU A 135 1.35 -10.06 16.54
C LEU A 135 1.59 -11.55 16.84
N LYS A 136 2.66 -11.89 17.58
CA LYS A 136 2.92 -13.27 18.01
C LYS A 136 1.80 -13.83 18.90
N ASN A 137 1.24 -12.97 19.73
CA ASN A 137 0.18 -13.34 20.66
C ASN A 137 -1.22 -13.29 19.98
N ASN A 138 -1.30 -12.99 18.68
CA ASN A 138 -2.56 -12.71 17.95
C ASN A 138 -3.41 -11.60 18.62
N ASP A 139 -2.75 -10.65 19.28
CA ASP A 139 -3.39 -9.53 19.97
C ASP A 139 -3.57 -8.36 19.01
N TYR A 140 -4.44 -8.55 18.03
CA TYR A 140 -4.86 -7.55 17.05
C TYR A 140 -6.36 -7.66 16.81
N ASP A 141 -6.98 -6.55 16.45
CA ASP A 141 -8.42 -6.46 16.26
C ASP A 141 -8.72 -5.67 14.97
N PHE A 142 -9.44 -6.30 14.03
CA PHE A 142 -9.82 -5.70 12.76
C PHE A 142 -11.21 -5.05 12.77
N SER A 143 -11.88 -5.00 13.91
CA SER A 143 -13.26 -4.50 13.99
C SER A 143 -13.43 -3.06 13.45
N LEU A 144 -12.44 -2.18 13.64
CA LEU A 144 -12.47 -0.84 13.05
C LEU A 144 -12.31 -0.88 11.52
N LEU A 145 -11.50 -1.78 11.01
CA LEU A 145 -11.32 -1.94 9.56
C LEU A 145 -12.59 -2.49 8.94
N ASP A 146 -13.19 -3.51 9.55
CA ASP A 146 -14.44 -4.11 9.11
C ASP A 146 -15.58 -3.07 9.12
N ALA A 147 -15.71 -2.30 10.21
CA ALA A 147 -16.70 -1.22 10.30
C ALA A 147 -16.52 -0.15 9.20
N GLU A 148 -15.27 0.18 8.84
CA GLU A 148 -15.00 1.13 7.77
C GLU A 148 -15.33 0.55 6.39
N VAL A 149 -15.03 -0.72 6.15
CA VAL A 149 -15.42 -1.44 4.92
C VAL A 149 -16.94 -1.49 4.81
N ASP A 150 -17.63 -1.85 5.89
CA ASP A 150 -19.09 -1.91 5.95
C ASP A 150 -19.72 -0.55 5.64
N ARG A 151 -19.14 0.53 6.18
CA ARG A 151 -19.58 1.90 5.88
C ARG A 151 -19.49 2.22 4.40
N VAL A 152 -18.40 1.83 3.73
CA VAL A 152 -18.21 2.04 2.28
C VAL A 152 -19.19 1.20 1.48
N VAL A 153 -19.33 -0.09 1.83
CA VAL A 153 -20.26 -1.02 1.20
C VAL A 153 -21.70 -0.51 1.34
N TRP A 154 -22.10 -0.11 2.55
CA TRP A 154 -23.42 0.45 2.81
C TRP A 154 -23.69 1.71 1.99
N THR A 155 -22.70 2.60 1.88
CA THR A 155 -22.81 3.80 1.05
C THR A 155 -23.12 3.46 -0.40
N PHE A 156 -22.41 2.47 -0.97
CA PHE A 156 -22.62 2.07 -2.36
C PHE A 156 -23.92 1.28 -2.57
N ALA A 157 -24.30 0.44 -1.61
CA ALA A 157 -25.52 -0.36 -1.67
C ALA A 157 -26.80 0.51 -1.68
N ASN A 158 -26.72 1.72 -1.15
CA ASN A 158 -27.84 2.67 -1.14
C ASN A 158 -27.90 3.62 -2.36
N LEU A 159 -27.05 3.38 -3.37
CA LEU A 159 -27.07 4.14 -4.61
C LEU A 159 -27.79 3.36 -5.72
N PHE A 160 -28.29 4.07 -6.72
CA PHE A 160 -28.87 3.43 -7.90
C PHE A 160 -27.79 2.65 -8.66
N PRO A 161 -27.94 1.32 -8.84
CA PRO A 161 -26.88 0.49 -9.43
C PRO A 161 -26.43 0.94 -10.82
N GLY A 162 -27.38 1.34 -11.69
CA GLY A 162 -27.07 1.83 -13.03
C GLY A 162 -26.24 3.12 -13.01
N CYS A 163 -26.59 4.07 -12.14
CA CYS A 163 -25.84 5.32 -11.97
C CYS A 163 -24.44 5.06 -11.41
N LEU A 164 -24.33 4.15 -10.44
CA LEU A 164 -23.05 3.75 -9.88
C LEU A 164 -22.13 3.14 -10.94
N MET A 165 -22.64 2.21 -11.74
CA MET A 165 -21.88 1.56 -12.82
C MET A 165 -21.43 2.58 -13.87
N MET A 166 -22.33 3.46 -14.34
CA MET A 166 -21.99 4.50 -15.32
C MET A 166 -20.93 5.47 -14.77
N SER A 167 -21.03 5.85 -13.50
CA SER A 167 -20.04 6.71 -12.85
C SER A 167 -18.66 6.03 -12.75
N ILE A 168 -18.62 4.75 -12.38
CA ILE A 168 -17.39 3.96 -12.34
C ILE A 168 -16.76 3.86 -13.73
N ASP A 169 -17.55 3.55 -14.75
CA ASP A 169 -17.07 3.44 -16.13
C ASP A 169 -16.58 4.78 -16.66
N GLY A 170 -17.33 5.85 -16.46
CA GLY A 170 -16.93 7.20 -16.88
C GLY A 170 -15.59 7.63 -16.32
N VAL A 171 -15.35 7.35 -15.02
CA VAL A 171 -14.07 7.67 -14.38
C VAL A 171 -12.95 6.70 -14.80
N ARG A 172 -13.25 5.44 -15.09
CA ARG A 172 -12.27 4.42 -15.52
C ARG A 172 -11.86 4.54 -16.99
N ASN A 173 -12.72 5.04 -17.85
CA ASN A 173 -12.47 5.10 -19.29
C ASN A 173 -11.20 5.87 -19.67
N LYS A 174 -10.87 6.96 -18.95
CA LYS A 174 -9.60 7.67 -19.18
C LYS A 174 -8.38 6.79 -18.89
N LYS A 175 -8.44 5.96 -17.84
CA LYS A 175 -7.36 5.05 -17.48
C LYS A 175 -7.21 3.92 -18.48
N LYS A 176 -8.31 3.41 -19.00
CA LYS A 176 -8.35 2.27 -19.93
C LYS A 176 -7.60 2.57 -21.22
N PHE A 177 -7.74 3.78 -21.76
CA PHE A 177 -7.01 4.20 -22.96
C PHE A 177 -5.48 4.13 -22.76
N PHE A 178 -4.98 4.69 -21.67
CA PHE A 178 -3.54 4.67 -21.38
C PHE A 178 -3.04 3.29 -20.97
N TRP A 179 -3.84 2.53 -20.22
CA TRP A 179 -3.54 1.15 -19.89
C TRP A 179 -3.31 0.30 -21.13
N ASP A 180 -4.19 0.40 -22.12
CA ASP A 180 -4.08 -0.38 -23.34
C ASP A 180 -2.81 -0.03 -24.16
N GLN A 181 -2.30 1.18 -24.04
CA GLN A 181 -1.04 1.60 -24.67
C GLN A 181 0.20 1.11 -23.91
N ILE A 182 0.17 1.13 -22.58
CA ILE A 182 1.35 0.86 -21.73
C ILE A 182 1.55 -0.66 -21.48
N LYS A 183 0.47 -1.44 -21.48
CA LYS A 183 0.56 -2.88 -21.16
C LYS A 183 1.46 -3.68 -22.11
N ASN A 184 1.59 -3.28 -23.38
CA ASN A 184 2.42 -4.01 -24.34
C ASN A 184 3.93 -3.83 -24.09
N PRO A 185 4.48 -2.61 -23.91
CA PRO A 185 5.85 -2.42 -23.48
C PRO A 185 6.18 -3.19 -22.19
N ASN A 186 5.29 -3.17 -21.20
CA ASN A 186 5.52 -3.86 -19.93
C ASN A 186 5.56 -5.38 -20.07
N ARG A 187 4.79 -5.98 -20.97
CA ARG A 187 4.89 -7.41 -21.28
C ARG A 187 6.25 -7.78 -21.90
N HIS A 188 6.78 -6.94 -22.80
CA HIS A 188 8.11 -7.14 -23.36
C HIS A 188 9.20 -7.04 -22.30
N TRP A 189 9.10 -6.06 -21.40
CA TRP A 189 10.01 -5.93 -20.26
C TRP A 189 9.95 -7.14 -19.32
N LEU A 190 8.75 -7.64 -19.03
CA LEU A 190 8.59 -8.85 -18.22
C LEU A 190 9.27 -10.05 -18.89
N ALA A 191 9.05 -10.26 -20.20
CA ALA A 191 9.69 -11.34 -20.92
C ALA A 191 11.22 -11.20 -20.92
N ALA A 192 11.75 -10.00 -21.16
CA ALA A 192 13.20 -9.74 -21.11
C ALA A 192 13.79 -10.03 -19.73
N ASN A 193 13.12 -9.60 -18.66
CA ASN A 193 13.56 -9.85 -17.29
C ASN A 193 13.60 -11.34 -16.95
N MET A 194 12.59 -12.10 -17.39
CA MET A 194 12.55 -13.57 -17.15
C MET A 194 13.64 -14.33 -17.89
N MET A 195 14.20 -13.75 -18.95
CA MET A 195 15.32 -14.34 -19.72
C MET A 195 16.69 -13.83 -19.26
N GLY A 196 16.75 -12.85 -18.38
CA GLY A 196 17.97 -12.16 -17.95
C GLY A 196 18.16 -12.15 -16.44
N GLU A 197 18.25 -10.97 -15.89
CA GLU A 197 18.63 -10.72 -14.48
C GLU A 197 17.68 -11.35 -13.46
N ALA A 198 16.39 -11.45 -13.75
CA ALA A 198 15.44 -12.07 -12.84
C ALA A 198 15.71 -13.56 -12.63
N PHE A 199 16.21 -14.26 -13.67
CA PHE A 199 16.59 -15.66 -13.56
C PHE A 199 17.82 -15.87 -12.67
N LEU A 200 18.70 -14.87 -12.61
CA LEU A 200 19.91 -14.90 -11.78
C LEU A 200 19.66 -14.41 -10.35
N GLY A 201 18.58 -13.63 -10.12
CA GLY A 201 18.23 -13.03 -8.84
C GLY A 201 17.31 -13.89 -7.96
N PHE A 202 16.79 -14.99 -8.49
CA PHE A 202 16.03 -16.02 -7.80
C PHE A 202 16.87 -17.28 -7.65
#